data_3b00770bde1d87f7db0097964f883041
#
_entry.id   3b00770bde1d87f7db0097964f883041
#
_cell.length_a   1.000
_cell.length_b   1.000
_cell.length_c   1.000
_cell.angle_alpha   90.00
_cell.angle_beta   90.00
_cell.angle_gamma   90.00
#
_symmetry.space_group_name_H-M   'P 1'
#
loop_
_entity.id
_entity.type
_entity.pdbx_description
1 polymer ?
#
loop_
_entity_poly.entity_id
_entity_poly.type
_entity_poly.pdbx_seq_one_letter_code
_entity_poly.pdbx_strand_id
1 'polypeptide(L)'
;EWIIEEWMRDYPDDYGPLCASVNSRPPVTLRVNTLRTDAMSLLARLCDDKSGNITAVQNPVCPDMIDVSNAGDIAELFGYASGLWFVQDAASRICAAAAGAVSGDVVIDVCSAPGGKSFSLAIDMKNKGDIYAFDLHEKRAHLVREGAQRLGLSIIKAAARDARVPDETLIRRADVVLCDVPCSGLGVIAKKPDIRYKDKADVESLPEVQSAILSSSAEYVKPGGVLVYSTCTLRRAENEDIADAFLENHADFEPCGFSVANISAPDGRITLMPHKNGTDGFFIAKFKRKK
;
A
#
# COMPACT_ATOMS: atom_id res chain seq x y z
N GLU A 1 -14.98 -21.34 5.39
CA GLU A 1 -16.02 -21.61 4.33
C GLU A 1 -16.33 -20.33 3.56
N TRP A 2 -16.89 -19.30 4.19
CA TRP A 2 -17.38 -18.09 3.53
C TRP A 2 -16.36 -17.39 2.61
N ILE A 3 -15.07 -17.37 2.94
CA ILE A 3 -14.00 -16.77 2.12
C ILE A 3 -13.88 -17.49 0.77
N ILE A 4 -13.92 -18.83 0.80
CA ILE A 4 -13.82 -19.64 -0.43
C ILE A 4 -15.07 -19.46 -1.28
N GLU A 5 -16.26 -19.41 -0.66
CA GLU A 5 -17.53 -19.17 -1.35
C GLU A 5 -17.53 -17.80 -2.06
N GLU A 6 -17.04 -16.73 -1.40
CA GLU A 6 -16.87 -15.43 -2.04
C GLU A 6 -15.87 -15.49 -3.21
N TRP A 7 -14.72 -16.12 -3.05
CA TRP A 7 -13.75 -16.24 -4.13
C TRP A 7 -14.25 -17.10 -5.31
N MET A 8 -15.00 -18.17 -5.05
CA MET A 8 -15.64 -18.96 -6.11
C MET A 8 -16.67 -18.15 -6.91
N ARG A 9 -17.41 -17.27 -6.23
CA ARG A 9 -18.40 -16.38 -6.87
C ARG A 9 -17.72 -15.28 -7.69
N ASP A 10 -16.73 -14.59 -7.07
CA ASP A 10 -16.14 -13.36 -7.62
C ASP A 10 -14.98 -13.65 -8.58
N TYR A 11 -14.30 -14.80 -8.44
CA TYR A 11 -13.14 -15.22 -9.22
C TYR A 11 -13.22 -16.70 -9.60
N PRO A 12 -14.26 -17.13 -10.37
CA PRO A 12 -14.52 -18.55 -10.65
C PRO A 12 -13.34 -19.29 -11.33
N ASP A 13 -12.56 -18.58 -12.15
CA ASP A 13 -11.40 -19.16 -12.85
C ASP A 13 -10.11 -19.14 -12.00
N ASP A 14 -10.06 -18.32 -10.95
CA ASP A 14 -8.87 -18.04 -10.16
C ASP A 14 -8.91 -18.61 -8.73
N TYR A 15 -10.09 -19.00 -8.21
CA TYR A 15 -10.22 -19.39 -6.80
C TYR A 15 -9.32 -20.57 -6.40
N GLY A 16 -9.12 -21.55 -7.28
CA GLY A 16 -8.25 -22.69 -7.03
C GLY A 16 -6.78 -22.26 -6.83
N PRO A 17 -6.17 -21.56 -7.81
CA PRO A 17 -4.84 -20.96 -7.65
C PRO A 17 -4.73 -20.00 -6.46
N LEU A 18 -5.77 -19.21 -6.13
CA LEU A 18 -5.81 -18.35 -4.93
C LEU A 18 -5.71 -19.18 -3.64
N CYS A 19 -6.52 -20.24 -3.52
CA CYS A 19 -6.47 -21.15 -2.37
C CYS A 19 -5.09 -21.81 -2.20
N ALA A 20 -4.41 -22.13 -3.31
CA ALA A 20 -3.05 -22.64 -3.26
C ALA A 20 -2.05 -21.57 -2.77
N SER A 21 -2.17 -20.34 -3.28
CA SER A 21 -1.25 -19.24 -2.95
C SER A 21 -1.27 -18.85 -1.48
N VAL A 22 -2.44 -18.86 -0.81
CA VAL A 22 -2.55 -18.50 0.61
C VAL A 22 -1.92 -19.53 1.57
N ASN A 23 -1.57 -20.70 1.07
CA ASN A 23 -0.84 -21.73 1.81
C ASN A 23 0.68 -21.71 1.54
N SER A 24 1.14 -20.80 0.68
CA SER A 24 2.56 -20.61 0.43
C SER A 24 3.23 -19.85 1.59
N ARG A 25 4.56 -19.87 1.63
CA ARG A 25 5.35 -19.09 2.56
C ARG A 25 6.13 -18.04 1.76
N PRO A 26 5.58 -16.84 1.60
CA PRO A 26 6.22 -15.80 0.81
C PRO A 26 7.50 -15.29 1.50
N PRO A 27 8.50 -14.80 0.73
CA PRO A 27 9.66 -14.14 1.30
C PRO A 27 9.26 -12.83 2.01
N VAL A 28 10.18 -12.30 2.81
CA VAL A 28 10.08 -10.93 3.31
C VAL A 28 10.63 -10.00 2.23
N THR A 29 9.84 -9.05 1.77
CA THR A 29 10.27 -8.11 0.73
C THR A 29 10.72 -6.80 1.37
N LEU A 30 11.94 -6.37 1.00
CA LEU A 30 12.59 -5.16 1.46
C LEU A 30 12.50 -4.08 0.38
N ARG A 31 11.89 -2.96 0.69
CA ARG A 31 11.93 -1.77 -0.16
C ARG A 31 13.21 -0.98 0.10
N VAL A 32 14.03 -0.81 -0.91
CA VAL A 32 15.30 -0.09 -0.81
C VAL A 32 15.05 1.42 -0.68
N ASN A 33 15.73 2.05 0.27
CA ASN A 33 15.77 3.50 0.37
C ASN A 33 16.77 4.06 -0.65
N THR A 34 16.25 4.35 -1.85
CA THR A 34 17.08 4.80 -2.98
C THR A 34 17.68 6.20 -2.82
N LEU A 35 17.36 6.90 -1.71
CA LEU A 35 18.04 8.13 -1.32
C LEU A 35 19.39 7.85 -0.62
N ARG A 36 19.63 6.60 -0.17
CA ARG A 36 20.82 6.20 0.61
C ARG A 36 21.66 5.13 -0.05
N THR A 37 21.05 4.25 -0.85
CA THR A 37 21.71 3.14 -1.53
C THR A 37 20.90 2.73 -2.75
N ASP A 38 21.43 1.86 -3.58
CA ASP A 38 20.72 1.20 -4.66
C ASP A 38 20.49 -0.29 -4.36
N ALA A 39 19.59 -0.92 -5.12
CA ALA A 39 19.19 -2.30 -4.88
C ALA A 39 20.34 -3.29 -5.09
N MET A 40 21.21 -3.08 -6.08
CA MET A 40 22.33 -4.00 -6.39
C MET A 40 23.40 -3.94 -5.30
N SER A 41 23.74 -2.73 -4.84
CA SER A 41 24.70 -2.53 -3.75
C SER A 41 24.20 -3.14 -2.44
N LEU A 42 22.92 -2.96 -2.11
CA LEU A 42 22.32 -3.57 -0.92
C LEU A 42 22.26 -5.09 -1.04
N LEU A 43 21.85 -5.62 -2.20
CA LEU A 43 21.80 -7.07 -2.47
C LEU A 43 23.16 -7.72 -2.28
N ALA A 44 24.22 -7.15 -2.85
CA ALA A 44 25.58 -7.66 -2.68
C ALA A 44 25.98 -7.75 -1.19
N ARG A 45 25.68 -6.70 -0.40
CA ARG A 45 25.96 -6.68 1.04
C ARG A 45 25.15 -7.70 1.84
N LEU A 46 23.90 -7.94 1.48
CA LEU A 46 23.05 -8.97 2.10
C LEU A 46 23.55 -10.39 1.78
N CYS A 47 24.06 -10.61 0.56
CA CYS A 47 24.65 -11.90 0.17
C CYS A 47 26.01 -12.17 0.81
N ASP A 48 26.78 -11.11 1.10
CA ASP A 48 28.09 -11.23 1.77
C ASP A 48 27.97 -11.43 3.29
N ASP A 49 26.79 -11.23 3.85
CA ASP A 49 26.56 -11.38 5.30
C ASP A 49 26.58 -12.86 5.70
N LYS A 50 27.72 -13.28 6.27
CA LYS A 50 27.98 -14.67 6.73
C LYS A 50 27.27 -15.00 8.05
N SER A 51 26.53 -14.09 8.66
CA SER A 51 25.92 -14.27 9.98
C SER A 51 24.70 -15.21 9.97
N GLY A 52 24.15 -15.57 8.79
CA GLY A 52 23.02 -16.47 8.65
C GLY A 52 22.90 -17.10 7.25
N ASN A 53 22.05 -18.13 7.13
CA ASN A 53 21.70 -18.75 5.84
C ASN A 53 20.69 -17.89 5.05
N ILE A 54 20.94 -16.59 4.95
CA ILE A 54 20.06 -15.65 4.26
C ILE A 54 20.13 -15.90 2.76
N THR A 55 18.98 -16.01 2.12
CA THR A 55 18.87 -15.98 0.66
C THR A 55 18.24 -14.65 0.26
N ALA A 56 18.95 -13.83 -0.49
CA ALA A 56 18.46 -12.56 -0.99
C ALA A 56 18.50 -12.56 -2.52
N VAL A 57 17.43 -12.09 -3.16
CA VAL A 57 17.31 -11.95 -4.62
C VAL A 57 16.58 -10.65 -4.94
N GLN A 58 16.88 -10.07 -6.10
CA GLN A 58 16.11 -8.91 -6.56
C GLN A 58 14.64 -9.32 -6.79
N ASN A 59 13.70 -8.48 -6.32
CA ASN A 59 12.28 -8.76 -6.54
C ASN A 59 11.94 -8.71 -8.04
N PRO A 60 11.25 -9.73 -8.60
CA PRO A 60 10.98 -9.80 -10.03
C PRO A 60 9.95 -8.78 -10.52
N VAL A 61 9.14 -8.22 -9.62
CA VAL A 61 8.06 -7.28 -9.96
C VAL A 61 8.54 -5.83 -9.83
N CYS A 62 9.26 -5.51 -8.75
CA CYS A 62 9.73 -4.16 -8.45
C CYS A 62 11.26 -4.16 -8.32
N PRO A 63 12.01 -3.60 -9.29
CA PRO A 63 13.48 -3.65 -9.31
C PRO A 63 14.18 -2.93 -8.14
N ASP A 64 13.45 -2.03 -7.47
CA ASP A 64 13.91 -1.30 -6.28
C ASP A 64 13.58 -2.02 -4.97
N MET A 65 13.30 -3.33 -5.04
CA MET A 65 13.02 -4.20 -3.91
C MET A 65 13.86 -5.48 -3.94
N ILE A 66 14.04 -6.08 -2.76
CA ILE A 66 14.80 -7.32 -2.57
C ILE A 66 13.95 -8.29 -1.74
N ASP A 67 13.80 -9.52 -2.23
CA ASP A 67 13.15 -10.61 -1.52
C ASP A 67 14.18 -11.36 -0.68
N VAL A 68 13.88 -11.54 0.60
CA VAL A 68 14.75 -12.19 1.56
C VAL A 68 14.05 -13.36 2.22
N SER A 69 14.72 -14.51 2.25
CA SER A 69 14.28 -15.71 2.96
C SER A 69 15.29 -16.09 4.05
N ASN A 70 14.81 -16.72 5.10
CA ASN A 70 15.61 -17.14 6.27
C ASN A 70 16.32 -15.98 6.99
N ALA A 71 15.71 -14.79 6.98
CA ALA A 71 16.34 -13.55 7.47
C ALA A 71 16.49 -13.47 9.02
N GLY A 72 15.93 -14.41 9.79
CA GLY A 72 15.94 -14.31 11.25
C GLY A 72 15.18 -13.08 11.74
N ASP A 73 15.76 -12.36 12.70
CA ASP A 73 15.21 -11.08 13.14
C ASP A 73 15.52 -9.99 12.11
N ILE A 74 14.48 -9.46 11.51
CA ILE A 74 14.56 -8.41 10.50
C ILE A 74 15.25 -7.14 11.03
N ALA A 75 15.12 -6.83 12.31
CA ALA A 75 15.73 -5.64 12.90
C ALA A 75 17.26 -5.75 13.00
N GLU A 76 17.78 -6.96 13.05
CA GLU A 76 19.24 -7.24 13.09
C GLU A 76 19.86 -7.31 11.69
N LEU A 77 19.03 -7.42 10.65
CA LEU A 77 19.52 -7.55 9.29
C LEU A 77 20.30 -6.29 8.84
N PHE A 78 21.41 -6.51 8.12
CA PHE A 78 22.25 -5.43 7.61
C PHE A 78 21.44 -4.31 6.95
N GLY A 79 21.69 -3.07 7.35
CA GLY A 79 21.09 -1.88 6.77
C GLY A 79 19.76 -1.44 7.40
N TYR A 80 19.13 -2.23 8.28
CA TYR A 80 17.89 -1.82 8.95
C TYR A 80 18.08 -0.58 9.81
N ALA A 81 18.98 -0.66 10.80
CA ALA A 81 19.23 0.45 11.74
C ALA A 81 19.72 1.72 11.02
N SER A 82 20.49 1.58 9.95
CA SER A 82 20.96 2.70 9.11
C SER A 82 19.95 3.21 8.10
N GLY A 83 18.74 2.64 8.07
CA GLY A 83 17.64 3.11 7.21
C GLY A 83 17.87 2.92 5.72
N LEU A 84 18.62 1.88 5.31
CA LEU A 84 18.86 1.56 3.91
C LEU A 84 17.64 0.92 3.25
N TRP A 85 16.71 0.40 4.04
CA TRP A 85 15.51 -0.27 3.58
C TRP A 85 14.42 -0.32 4.67
N PHE A 86 13.23 -0.73 4.28
CA PHE A 86 12.11 -1.07 5.15
C PHE A 86 11.29 -2.21 4.54
N VAL A 87 10.48 -2.89 5.35
CA VAL A 87 9.64 -3.98 4.87
C VAL A 87 8.42 -3.41 4.15
N GLN A 88 8.21 -3.85 2.92
CA GLN A 88 7.03 -3.50 2.14
C GLN A 88 6.76 -4.58 1.09
N ASP A 89 5.51 -4.96 0.87
CA ASP A 89 5.13 -5.84 -0.23
C ASP A 89 5.15 -5.11 -1.59
N ALA A 90 5.40 -5.87 -2.67
CA ALA A 90 5.43 -5.32 -4.02
C ALA A 90 4.09 -4.69 -4.43
N ALA A 91 2.93 -5.24 -4.01
CA ALA A 91 1.62 -4.63 -4.27
C ALA A 91 1.50 -3.24 -3.62
N SER A 92 1.96 -3.10 -2.37
CA SER A 92 2.00 -1.80 -1.68
C SER A 92 2.94 -0.81 -2.36
N ARG A 93 4.07 -1.30 -2.92
CA ARG A 93 4.99 -0.48 -3.73
C ARG A 93 4.35 -0.02 -5.04
N ILE A 94 3.65 -0.91 -5.74
CA ILE A 94 2.89 -0.59 -6.96
C ILE A 94 1.84 0.47 -6.66
N CYS A 95 1.09 0.32 -5.56
CA CYS A 95 0.08 1.30 -5.14
C CYS A 95 0.69 2.70 -4.90
N ALA A 96 1.79 2.79 -4.16
CA ALA A 96 2.48 4.05 -3.92
C ALA A 96 2.99 4.68 -5.23
N ALA A 97 3.58 3.88 -6.14
CA ALA A 97 4.03 4.36 -7.44
C ALA A 97 2.88 4.79 -8.36
N ALA A 98 1.74 4.08 -8.33
CA ALA A 98 0.53 4.44 -9.08
C ALA A 98 -0.02 5.82 -8.70
N ALA A 99 0.18 6.24 -7.45
CA ALA A 99 -0.18 7.59 -7.01
C ALA A 99 0.53 8.69 -7.82
N GLY A 100 1.78 8.45 -8.24
CA GLY A 100 2.50 9.31 -9.15
C GLY A 100 2.98 10.62 -8.53
N ALA A 101 3.20 10.66 -7.20
CA ALA A 101 3.72 11.83 -6.50
C ALA A 101 5.12 12.22 -6.97
N VAL A 102 5.37 13.49 -7.13
CA VAL A 102 6.64 14.06 -7.59
C VAL A 102 7.21 15.07 -6.59
N SER A 103 8.50 15.40 -6.74
CA SER A 103 9.16 16.39 -5.87
C SER A 103 8.41 17.72 -5.84
N GLY A 104 8.06 18.18 -4.66
CA GLY A 104 7.34 19.45 -4.43
C GLY A 104 5.84 19.29 -4.20
N ASP A 105 5.28 18.10 -4.42
CA ASP A 105 3.86 17.85 -4.19
C ASP A 105 3.48 17.92 -2.70
N VAL A 106 2.21 18.21 -2.47
CA VAL A 106 1.52 18.00 -1.19
C VAL A 106 0.76 16.68 -1.26
N VAL A 107 1.15 15.74 -0.42
CA VAL A 107 0.55 14.39 -0.35
C VAL A 107 -0.16 14.22 0.99
N ILE A 108 -1.32 13.58 0.98
CA ILE A 108 -2.03 13.17 2.20
C ILE A 108 -2.27 11.66 2.16
N ASP A 109 -1.74 10.94 3.15
CA ASP A 109 -1.96 9.51 3.37
C ASP A 109 -2.85 9.36 4.60
N VAL A 110 -4.12 9.02 4.39
CA VAL A 110 -5.16 9.12 5.43
C VAL A 110 -5.21 7.92 6.38
N CYS A 111 -4.57 6.78 6.02
CA CYS A 111 -4.49 5.55 6.83
C CYS A 111 -3.06 5.00 6.79
N SER A 112 -2.10 5.83 7.18
CA SER A 112 -0.69 5.67 6.81
C SER A 112 0.06 4.53 7.52
N ALA A 113 -0.33 4.18 8.75
CA ALA A 113 0.48 3.28 9.57
C ALA A 113 0.50 1.82 9.06
N PRO A 114 1.69 1.19 9.09
CA PRO A 114 2.92 1.58 9.79
C PRO A 114 3.86 2.52 9.01
N GLY A 115 3.46 3.07 7.85
CA GLY A 115 4.20 4.09 7.12
C GLY A 115 4.77 3.66 5.77
N GLY A 116 4.69 2.38 5.41
CA GLY A 116 5.35 1.84 4.22
C GLY A 116 5.04 2.62 2.92
N LYS A 117 3.78 2.99 2.67
CA LYS A 117 3.38 3.76 1.49
C LYS A 117 3.85 5.21 1.56
N SER A 118 3.69 5.87 2.73
CA SER A 118 4.22 7.22 2.97
C SER A 118 5.74 7.29 2.78
N PHE A 119 6.49 6.25 3.22
CA PHE A 119 7.94 6.18 3.02
C PHE A 119 8.31 6.03 1.53
N SER A 120 7.59 5.16 0.80
CA SER A 120 7.77 5.03 -0.64
C SER A 120 7.53 6.34 -1.38
N LEU A 121 6.43 7.04 -1.06
CA LEU A 121 6.11 8.34 -1.65
C LEU A 121 7.18 9.38 -1.33
N ALA A 122 7.68 9.46 -0.09
CA ALA A 122 8.76 10.38 0.27
C ALA A 122 10.06 10.12 -0.49
N ILE A 123 10.39 8.85 -0.73
CA ILE A 123 11.55 8.46 -1.54
C ILE A 123 11.34 8.85 -3.01
N ASP A 124 10.18 8.54 -3.59
CA ASP A 124 9.85 8.89 -4.98
C ASP A 124 9.85 10.42 -5.18
N MET A 125 9.40 11.18 -4.19
CA MET A 125 9.46 12.65 -4.14
C MET A 125 10.87 13.19 -3.86
N LYS A 126 11.88 12.34 -3.74
CA LYS A 126 13.26 12.74 -3.40
C LYS A 126 13.37 13.53 -2.09
N ASN A 127 12.50 13.20 -1.12
CA ASN A 127 12.38 13.88 0.17
C ASN A 127 12.19 15.40 0.04
N LYS A 128 11.36 15.83 -0.95
CA LYS A 128 11.01 17.24 -1.22
C LYS A 128 9.52 17.40 -1.42
N GLY A 129 8.90 18.34 -0.72
CA GLY A 129 7.46 18.57 -0.65
C GLY A 129 6.93 18.35 0.76
N ASP A 130 5.67 17.98 0.90
CA ASP A 130 5.02 17.71 2.18
C ASP A 130 4.19 16.43 2.11
N ILE A 131 4.34 15.55 3.11
CA ILE A 131 3.49 14.37 3.29
C ILE A 131 2.81 14.44 4.65
N TYR A 132 1.49 14.61 4.66
CA TYR A 132 0.65 14.50 5.86
C TYR A 132 0.21 13.05 5.97
N ALA A 133 0.75 12.33 6.97
CA ALA A 133 0.52 10.91 7.21
C ALA A 133 -0.37 10.73 8.44
N PHE A 134 -1.63 10.36 8.23
CA PHE A 134 -2.61 10.21 9.30
C PHE A 134 -2.90 8.74 9.61
N ASP A 135 -3.21 8.45 10.86
CA ASP A 135 -3.78 7.18 11.30
C ASP A 135 -4.73 7.44 12.47
N LEU A 136 -5.75 6.62 12.65
CA LEU A 136 -6.75 6.80 13.71
C LEU A 136 -6.13 6.79 15.11
N HIS A 137 -5.08 5.98 15.32
CA HIS A 137 -4.47 5.76 16.62
C HIS A 137 -3.10 6.40 16.76
N GLU A 138 -2.90 7.18 17.84
CA GLU A 138 -1.63 7.86 18.12
C GLU A 138 -0.44 6.89 18.19
N LYS A 139 -0.62 5.69 18.79
CA LYS A 139 0.43 4.67 18.83
C LYS A 139 0.86 4.21 17.42
N ARG A 140 -0.05 4.18 16.48
CA ARG A 140 0.24 3.81 15.09
C ARG A 140 0.90 4.97 14.33
N ALA A 141 0.42 6.21 14.52
CA ALA A 141 1.07 7.40 13.97
C ALA A 141 2.51 7.56 14.49
N HIS A 142 2.77 7.16 15.75
CA HIS A 142 4.12 7.11 16.30
C HIS A 142 5.07 6.19 15.53
N LEU A 143 4.61 5.01 15.08
CA LEU A 143 5.41 4.09 14.25
C LEU A 143 5.83 4.75 12.93
N VAL A 144 4.95 5.56 12.34
CA VAL A 144 5.27 6.32 11.12
C VAL A 144 6.37 7.35 11.39
N ARG A 145 6.32 8.07 12.53
CA ARG A 145 7.37 9.03 12.91
C ARG A 145 8.71 8.35 13.12
N GLU A 146 8.73 7.24 13.87
CA GLU A 146 9.97 6.48 14.11
C GLU A 146 10.57 5.93 12.81
N GLY A 147 9.71 5.36 11.94
CA GLY A 147 10.14 4.86 10.64
C GLY A 147 10.70 5.97 9.74
N ALA A 148 10.02 7.11 9.66
CA ALA A 148 10.48 8.29 8.91
C ALA A 148 11.82 8.80 9.43
N GLN A 149 12.00 8.90 10.76
CA GLN A 149 13.25 9.31 11.39
C GLN A 149 14.39 8.33 11.06
N ARG A 150 14.16 7.03 11.21
CA ARG A 150 15.15 5.98 10.90
C ARG A 150 15.59 6.04 9.42
N LEU A 151 14.63 6.25 8.51
CA LEU A 151 14.89 6.34 7.07
C LEU A 151 15.44 7.70 6.63
N GLY A 152 15.39 8.74 7.49
CA GLY A 152 15.83 10.10 7.18
C GLY A 152 14.86 10.86 6.26
N LEU A 153 13.57 10.57 6.36
CA LEU A 153 12.51 11.17 5.54
C LEU A 153 11.88 12.35 6.28
N SER A 154 12.38 13.55 6.04
CA SER A 154 12.04 14.77 6.80
C SER A 154 10.72 15.43 6.38
N ILE A 155 10.17 15.07 5.21
CA ILE A 155 8.94 15.67 4.68
C ILE A 155 7.66 15.04 5.26
N ILE A 156 7.78 13.97 6.05
CA ILE A 156 6.63 13.25 6.61
C ILE A 156 6.21 13.86 7.94
N LYS A 157 4.96 14.30 8.01
CA LYS A 157 4.30 14.87 9.19
C LYS A 157 3.19 13.92 9.65
N ALA A 158 3.49 13.04 10.61
CA ALA A 158 2.53 12.04 11.07
C ALA A 158 1.75 12.52 12.30
N ALA A 159 0.42 12.30 12.28
CA ALA A 159 -0.50 12.67 13.36
C ALA A 159 -1.68 11.69 13.48
N ALA A 160 -2.27 11.60 14.68
CA ALA A 160 -3.50 10.85 14.87
C ALA A 160 -4.69 11.66 14.37
N ARG A 161 -5.49 11.07 13.45
CA ARG A 161 -6.73 11.65 12.94
C ARG A 161 -7.70 10.55 12.48
N ASP A 162 -8.98 10.82 12.66
CA ASP A 162 -10.04 10.01 12.05
C ASP A 162 -10.20 10.41 10.58
N ALA A 163 -9.91 9.49 9.67
CA ALA A 163 -9.98 9.73 8.23
C ALA A 163 -11.41 9.98 7.71
N ARG A 164 -12.45 9.72 8.52
CA ARG A 164 -13.84 10.02 8.18
C ARG A 164 -14.20 11.50 8.38
N VAL A 165 -13.32 12.26 9.04
CA VAL A 165 -13.54 13.68 9.34
C VAL A 165 -12.41 14.49 8.70
N PRO A 166 -12.69 15.31 7.67
CA PRO A 166 -11.66 16.05 6.98
C PRO A 166 -11.07 17.17 7.86
N ASP A 167 -9.79 17.45 7.65
CA ASP A 167 -9.13 18.65 8.19
C ASP A 167 -9.41 19.82 7.27
N GLU A 168 -10.21 20.79 7.74
CA GLU A 168 -10.60 21.96 6.96
C GLU A 168 -9.40 22.76 6.44
N THR A 169 -8.25 22.72 7.13
CA THR A 169 -7.04 23.45 6.72
C THR A 169 -6.34 22.82 5.50
N LEU A 170 -6.68 21.57 5.17
CA LEU A 170 -6.10 20.79 4.07
C LEU A 170 -7.05 20.58 2.88
N ILE A 171 -8.29 21.05 2.97
CA ILE A 171 -9.29 20.92 1.90
C ILE A 171 -8.75 21.54 0.60
N ARG A 172 -8.83 20.79 -0.50
CA ARG A 172 -8.37 21.15 -1.85
C ARG A 172 -6.90 21.59 -1.95
N ARG A 173 -6.03 21.04 -1.07
CA ARG A 173 -4.60 21.36 -1.09
C ARG A 173 -3.71 20.26 -1.63
N ALA A 174 -4.17 19.01 -1.62
CA ALA A 174 -3.34 17.88 -2.00
C ALA A 174 -3.24 17.70 -3.51
N ASP A 175 -2.02 17.49 -3.97
CA ASP A 175 -1.73 16.99 -5.32
C ASP A 175 -2.12 15.51 -5.42
N VAL A 176 -1.83 14.76 -4.36
CA VAL A 176 -2.10 13.33 -4.25
C VAL A 176 -2.71 13.02 -2.89
N VAL A 177 -3.79 12.25 -2.87
CA VAL A 177 -4.37 11.66 -1.66
C VAL A 177 -4.34 10.15 -1.78
N LEU A 178 -3.83 9.47 -0.75
CA LEU A 178 -3.79 8.02 -0.64
C LEU A 178 -4.74 7.54 0.46
N CYS A 179 -5.66 6.66 0.09
CA CYS A 179 -6.61 5.98 0.95
C CYS A 179 -6.31 4.48 0.97
N ASP A 180 -5.32 4.05 1.75
CA ASP A 180 -5.06 2.63 2.01
C ASP A 180 -5.88 2.20 3.21
N VAL A 181 -7.16 1.94 2.97
CA VAL A 181 -8.17 1.85 4.02
C VAL A 181 -8.08 0.55 4.84
N PRO A 182 -8.55 0.55 6.10
CA PRO A 182 -8.72 -0.69 6.84
C PRO A 182 -9.67 -1.63 6.09
N CYS A 183 -9.28 -2.90 5.95
CA CYS A 183 -10.00 -3.89 5.17
C CYS A 183 -9.97 -5.28 5.84
N SER A 184 -10.69 -6.24 5.26
CA SER A 184 -10.71 -7.63 5.75
C SER A 184 -9.34 -8.31 5.70
N GLY A 185 -8.45 -7.89 4.79
CA GLY A 185 -7.09 -8.40 4.68
C GLY A 185 -6.97 -9.76 3.99
N LEU A 186 -7.99 -10.21 3.26
CA LEU A 186 -7.99 -11.55 2.65
C LEU A 186 -6.91 -11.74 1.58
N GLY A 187 -6.30 -10.68 1.09
CA GLY A 187 -5.19 -10.75 0.14
C GLY A 187 -3.84 -11.09 0.78
N VAL A 188 -3.72 -10.99 2.12
CA VAL A 188 -2.45 -11.18 2.84
C VAL A 188 -2.45 -12.40 3.78
N ILE A 189 -3.37 -13.35 3.58
CA ILE A 189 -3.52 -14.56 4.40
C ILE A 189 -2.21 -15.37 4.46
N ALA A 190 -1.45 -15.45 3.37
CA ALA A 190 -0.17 -16.16 3.34
C ALA A 190 0.85 -15.62 4.37
N LYS A 191 0.82 -14.30 4.64
CA LYS A 191 1.68 -13.60 5.62
C LYS A 191 1.04 -13.51 7.01
N LYS A 192 -0.29 -13.49 7.07
CA LYS A 192 -1.10 -13.35 8.30
C LYS A 192 -2.16 -14.44 8.36
N PRO A 193 -1.78 -15.70 8.66
CA PRO A 193 -2.67 -16.85 8.57
C PRO A 193 -3.89 -16.77 9.51
N ASP A 194 -3.83 -15.98 10.58
CA ASP A 194 -4.97 -15.80 11.50
C ASP A 194 -6.19 -15.16 10.82
N ILE A 195 -5.99 -14.43 9.71
CA ILE A 195 -7.08 -13.82 8.94
C ILE A 195 -8.07 -14.87 8.43
N ARG A 196 -7.63 -16.10 8.15
CA ARG A 196 -8.50 -17.20 7.69
C ARG A 196 -9.59 -17.60 8.69
N TYR A 197 -9.44 -17.21 9.96
CA TYR A 197 -10.37 -17.52 11.03
C TYR A 197 -11.33 -16.37 11.37
N LYS A 198 -11.29 -15.27 10.61
CA LYS A 198 -12.25 -14.17 10.78
C LYS A 198 -13.67 -14.63 10.46
N ASP A 199 -14.60 -14.24 11.31
CA ASP A 199 -16.02 -14.40 11.01
C ASP A 199 -16.47 -13.37 9.95
N LYS A 200 -17.45 -13.76 9.13
CA LYS A 200 -18.00 -12.88 8.09
C LYS A 200 -18.58 -11.61 8.71
N ALA A 201 -19.24 -11.74 9.85
CA ALA A 201 -19.82 -10.60 10.58
C ALA A 201 -18.78 -9.53 10.96
N ASP A 202 -17.52 -9.92 11.21
CA ASP A 202 -16.45 -8.97 11.57
C ASP A 202 -16.05 -8.04 10.42
N VAL A 203 -16.41 -8.39 9.20
CA VAL A 203 -15.99 -7.65 7.99
C VAL A 203 -17.16 -7.00 7.24
N GLU A 204 -18.41 -7.25 7.65
CA GLU A 204 -19.59 -6.74 6.96
C GLU A 204 -19.75 -5.21 7.05
N SER A 205 -19.26 -4.58 8.14
CA SER A 205 -19.31 -3.13 8.31
C SER A 205 -18.17 -2.37 7.62
N LEU A 206 -17.15 -3.07 7.11
CA LEU A 206 -15.98 -2.43 6.51
C LEU A 206 -16.31 -1.58 5.28
N PRO A 207 -17.17 -2.01 4.33
CA PRO A 207 -17.52 -1.20 3.15
C PRO A 207 -18.09 0.17 3.51
N GLU A 208 -18.91 0.28 4.55
CA GLU A 208 -19.47 1.56 5.02
C GLU A 208 -18.36 2.49 5.53
N VAL A 209 -17.45 1.96 6.34
CA VAL A 209 -16.29 2.71 6.85
C VAL A 209 -15.36 3.16 5.71
N GLN A 210 -15.10 2.28 4.76
CA GLN A 210 -14.24 2.54 3.60
C GLN A 210 -14.84 3.63 2.71
N SER A 211 -16.14 3.56 2.41
CA SER A 211 -16.87 4.57 1.66
C SER A 211 -16.82 5.95 2.33
N ALA A 212 -17.02 6.00 3.65
CA ALA A 212 -16.93 7.23 4.43
C ALA A 212 -15.52 7.84 4.40
N ILE A 213 -14.47 7.02 4.53
CA ILE A 213 -13.08 7.47 4.44
C ILE A 213 -12.77 8.00 3.03
N LEU A 214 -13.18 7.27 1.98
CA LEU A 214 -12.90 7.66 0.60
C LEU A 214 -13.59 8.99 0.25
N SER A 215 -14.86 9.17 0.63
CA SER A 215 -15.62 10.40 0.40
C SER A 215 -15.03 11.59 1.14
N SER A 216 -14.67 11.44 2.42
CA SER A 216 -13.98 12.48 3.19
C SER A 216 -12.63 12.84 2.58
N SER A 217 -11.86 11.84 2.15
CA SER A 217 -10.54 12.04 1.55
C SER A 217 -10.59 12.77 0.21
N ALA A 218 -11.66 12.62 -0.55
CA ALA A 218 -11.86 13.33 -1.80
C ALA A 218 -11.83 14.85 -1.61
N GLU A 219 -12.24 15.36 -0.46
CA GLU A 219 -12.26 16.79 -0.17
C GLU A 219 -10.86 17.42 -0.18
N TYR A 220 -9.83 16.67 0.18
CA TYR A 220 -8.45 17.15 0.17
C TYR A 220 -7.86 17.37 -1.22
N VAL A 221 -8.38 16.65 -2.23
CA VAL A 221 -7.81 16.64 -3.58
C VAL A 221 -8.05 17.99 -4.26
N LYS A 222 -7.01 18.65 -4.71
CA LYS A 222 -7.14 19.89 -5.51
C LYS A 222 -7.67 19.62 -6.93
N PRO A 223 -8.24 20.62 -7.64
CA PRO A 223 -8.58 20.44 -9.05
C PRO A 223 -7.39 19.94 -9.87
N GLY A 224 -7.58 18.85 -10.63
CA GLY A 224 -6.53 18.18 -11.38
C GLY A 224 -5.63 17.23 -10.56
N GLY A 225 -5.80 17.18 -9.23
CA GLY A 225 -5.11 16.25 -8.33
C GLY A 225 -5.65 14.83 -8.43
N VAL A 226 -4.98 13.92 -7.71
CA VAL A 226 -5.20 12.47 -7.79
C VAL A 226 -5.63 11.92 -6.43
N LEU A 227 -6.59 10.99 -6.45
CA LEU A 227 -7.03 10.18 -5.32
C LEU A 227 -6.75 8.71 -5.63
N VAL A 228 -6.07 8.02 -4.73
CA VAL A 228 -5.83 6.58 -4.84
C VAL A 228 -6.53 5.87 -3.69
N TYR A 229 -7.38 4.92 -4.02
CA TYR A 229 -8.04 4.01 -3.10
C TYR A 229 -7.35 2.65 -3.18
N SER A 230 -7.07 2.02 -2.05
CA SER A 230 -6.46 0.69 -2.03
C SER A 230 -6.86 -0.14 -0.81
N THR A 231 -6.83 -1.45 -1.00
CA THR A 231 -7.06 -2.45 0.04
C THR A 231 -6.12 -3.64 -0.14
N CYS A 232 -5.78 -4.32 0.94
CA CYS A 232 -5.09 -5.62 0.89
C CYS A 232 -6.09 -6.80 0.98
N THR A 233 -7.24 -6.68 0.31
CA THR A 233 -8.26 -7.72 0.25
C THR A 233 -8.65 -8.05 -1.18
N LEU A 234 -9.28 -9.21 -1.35
CA LEU A 234 -9.84 -9.68 -2.62
C LEU A 234 -11.38 -9.75 -2.58
N ARG A 235 -12.01 -8.98 -1.68
CA ARG A 235 -13.47 -8.88 -1.61
C ARG A 235 -13.96 -7.77 -2.53
N ARG A 236 -14.80 -8.13 -3.50
CA ARG A 236 -15.41 -7.17 -4.42
C ARG A 236 -16.20 -6.07 -3.69
N ALA A 237 -16.91 -6.42 -2.62
CA ALA A 237 -17.67 -5.48 -1.79
C ALA A 237 -16.80 -4.39 -1.12
N GLU A 238 -15.50 -4.65 -0.92
CA GLU A 238 -14.54 -3.69 -0.37
C GLU A 238 -13.71 -3.00 -1.47
N ASN A 239 -13.82 -3.44 -2.72
CA ASN A 239 -12.98 -3.05 -3.84
C ASN A 239 -13.78 -2.35 -4.94
N GLU A 240 -14.21 -3.10 -5.95
CA GLU A 240 -14.89 -2.59 -7.14
C GLU A 240 -16.19 -1.88 -6.77
N ASP A 241 -16.97 -2.44 -5.86
CA ASP A 241 -18.27 -1.87 -5.48
C ASP A 241 -18.11 -0.51 -4.78
N ILE A 242 -17.05 -0.32 -3.97
CA ILE A 242 -16.70 0.97 -3.36
C ILE A 242 -16.24 1.97 -4.43
N ALA A 243 -15.38 1.53 -5.36
CA ALA A 243 -14.86 2.39 -6.41
C ALA A 243 -15.95 2.87 -7.37
N ASP A 244 -16.89 1.98 -7.73
CA ASP A 244 -18.02 2.28 -8.61
C ASP A 244 -19.00 3.25 -7.91
N ALA A 245 -19.38 2.98 -6.66
CA ALA A 245 -20.24 3.86 -5.86
C ALA A 245 -19.61 5.24 -5.64
N PHE A 246 -18.28 5.31 -5.48
CA PHE A 246 -17.57 6.59 -5.37
C PHE A 246 -17.75 7.44 -6.64
N LEU A 247 -17.52 6.87 -7.83
CA LEU A 247 -17.66 7.58 -9.09
C LEU A 247 -19.11 8.01 -9.39
N GLU A 248 -20.09 7.21 -8.98
CA GLU A 248 -21.51 7.56 -9.10
C GLU A 248 -21.87 8.79 -8.25
N ASN A 249 -21.29 8.91 -7.05
CA ASN A 249 -21.62 9.98 -6.09
C ASN A 249 -20.70 11.22 -6.20
N HIS A 250 -19.58 11.14 -6.95
CA HIS A 250 -18.61 12.22 -7.09
C HIS A 250 -18.37 12.55 -8.57
N ALA A 251 -19.33 13.23 -9.19
CA ALA A 251 -19.29 13.60 -10.62
C ALA A 251 -18.10 14.48 -11.01
N ASP A 252 -17.42 15.07 -10.04
CA ASP A 252 -16.19 15.86 -10.20
C ASP A 252 -14.91 15.00 -10.25
N PHE A 253 -15.03 13.67 -10.15
CA PHE A 253 -13.94 12.73 -10.37
C PHE A 253 -14.15 11.88 -11.62
N GLU A 254 -13.07 11.34 -12.14
CA GLU A 254 -13.03 10.42 -13.26
C GLU A 254 -11.96 9.34 -13.01
N PRO A 255 -12.07 8.13 -13.58
CA PRO A 255 -11.01 7.12 -13.54
C PRO A 255 -9.72 7.68 -14.16
N CYS A 256 -8.57 7.33 -13.56
CA CYS A 256 -7.27 7.78 -14.02
C CYS A 256 -6.33 6.61 -14.26
N GLY A 257 -6.08 6.27 -15.51
CA GLY A 257 -5.18 5.16 -15.88
C GLY A 257 -3.76 5.36 -15.33
N PHE A 258 -3.07 4.21 -15.07
CA PHE A 258 -1.68 4.20 -14.63
C PHE A 258 -0.94 2.98 -15.14
N SER A 259 0.39 3.09 -15.18
CA SER A 259 1.29 1.97 -15.44
C SER A 259 2.49 2.06 -14.50
N VAL A 260 2.84 0.92 -13.87
CA VAL A 260 3.95 0.80 -12.94
C VAL A 260 4.65 -0.53 -13.21
N ALA A 261 5.94 -0.49 -13.52
CA ALA A 261 6.70 -1.66 -13.97
C ALA A 261 5.98 -2.38 -15.14
N ASN A 262 5.66 -3.64 -14.98
CA ASN A 262 4.90 -4.44 -15.97
C ASN A 262 3.38 -4.47 -15.72
N ILE A 263 2.90 -3.71 -14.73
CA ILE A 263 1.48 -3.62 -14.39
C ILE A 263 0.86 -2.42 -15.11
N SER A 264 -0.24 -2.65 -15.83
CA SER A 264 -1.00 -1.60 -16.54
C SER A 264 -2.47 -1.66 -16.16
N ALA A 265 -3.02 -0.52 -15.81
CA ALA A 265 -4.42 -0.32 -15.46
C ALA A 265 -4.99 0.89 -16.23
N PRO A 266 -5.31 0.75 -17.52
CA PRO A 266 -5.76 1.85 -18.36
C PRO A 266 -7.08 2.46 -17.88
N ASP A 267 -7.94 1.63 -17.27
CA ASP A 267 -9.24 2.06 -16.72
C ASP A 267 -9.13 2.59 -15.27
N GLY A 268 -7.90 2.81 -14.79
CA GLY A 268 -7.65 3.37 -13.47
C GLY A 268 -7.80 2.40 -12.31
N ARG A 269 -8.08 1.11 -12.55
CA ARG A 269 -8.22 0.11 -11.47
C ARG A 269 -7.62 -1.24 -11.82
N ILE A 270 -7.16 -1.96 -10.80
CA ILE A 270 -6.63 -3.32 -10.94
C ILE A 270 -6.75 -4.09 -9.63
N THR A 271 -7.05 -5.39 -9.75
CA THR A 271 -6.91 -6.37 -8.67
C THR A 271 -5.65 -7.19 -8.93
N LEU A 272 -4.65 -7.05 -8.07
CA LEU A 272 -3.44 -7.86 -8.09
C LEU A 272 -3.72 -9.19 -7.39
N MET A 273 -3.36 -10.28 -8.04
CA MET A 273 -3.57 -11.64 -7.53
C MET A 273 -2.23 -12.34 -7.30
N PRO A 274 -2.01 -13.00 -6.15
CA PRO A 274 -0.71 -13.60 -5.81
C PRO A 274 -0.17 -14.54 -6.90
N HIS A 275 -1.01 -15.41 -7.44
CA HIS A 275 -0.63 -16.40 -8.46
C HIS A 275 -0.37 -15.82 -9.85
N LYS A 276 -0.88 -14.61 -10.14
CA LYS A 276 -0.70 -13.94 -11.44
C LYS A 276 0.43 -12.89 -11.40
N ASN A 277 0.51 -12.16 -10.30
CA ASN A 277 1.33 -10.96 -10.22
C ASN A 277 2.57 -11.14 -9.34
N GLY A 278 2.67 -12.25 -8.58
CA GLY A 278 3.78 -12.47 -7.65
C GLY A 278 3.84 -11.47 -6.49
N THR A 279 2.67 -10.95 -6.09
CA THR A 279 2.49 -9.97 -5.01
C THR A 279 1.49 -10.48 -3.99
N ASP A 280 1.23 -9.75 -2.91
CA ASP A 280 0.03 -9.97 -2.12
C ASP A 280 -1.23 -9.72 -2.97
N GLY A 281 -2.37 -10.27 -2.53
CA GLY A 281 -3.69 -9.92 -3.08
C GLY A 281 -4.02 -8.47 -2.71
N PHE A 282 -4.28 -7.63 -3.71
CA PHE A 282 -4.38 -6.19 -3.48
C PHE A 282 -5.25 -5.51 -4.55
N PHE A 283 -6.03 -4.53 -4.13
CA PHE A 283 -6.81 -3.70 -5.06
C PHE A 283 -6.30 -2.27 -5.08
N ILE A 284 -6.27 -1.68 -6.26
CA ILE A 284 -5.90 -0.27 -6.49
C ILE A 284 -6.94 0.35 -7.42
N ALA A 285 -7.52 1.47 -7.02
CA ALA A 285 -8.29 2.34 -7.90
C ALA A 285 -7.75 3.77 -7.82
N LYS A 286 -7.51 4.38 -8.96
CA LYS A 286 -6.98 5.73 -9.10
C LYS A 286 -8.00 6.62 -9.80
N PHE A 287 -8.28 7.74 -9.19
CA PHE A 287 -9.19 8.77 -9.67
C PHE A 287 -8.47 10.10 -9.83
N LYS A 288 -8.94 10.91 -10.75
CA LYS A 288 -8.47 12.29 -10.93
C LYS A 288 -9.62 13.26 -10.74
N ARG A 289 -9.41 14.30 -9.94
CA ARG A 289 -10.38 15.38 -9.84
C ARG A 289 -10.35 16.21 -11.11
N LYS A 290 -11.49 16.44 -11.72
CA LYS A 290 -11.64 17.32 -12.90
C LYS A 290 -11.20 18.74 -12.56
N LYS A 291 -10.74 19.49 -13.58
CA LYS A 291 -10.29 20.88 -13.42
C LYS A 291 -11.46 21.85 -13.26
#